data_d48049ff6fe15ebe6efee2b7ae9afbeb
#
_entry.id   d48049ff6fe15ebe6efee2b7ae9afbeb
#
_cell.length_a   1.000
_cell.length_b   1.000
_cell.length_c   1.000
_cell.angle_alpha   90.00
_cell.angle_beta   90.00
_cell.angle_gamma   90.00
#
_symmetry.space_group_name_H-M   'P 1'
#
loop_
_entity.id
_entity.type
_entity.pdbx_description
1 polymer ?
#
loop_
_entity_poly.entity_id
_entity_poly.type
_entity_poly.pdbx_seq_one_letter_code
_entity_poly.pdbx_strand_id
1 'polypeptide(L)'
;MKTDITLETWLGEQEADVKGSSLKTYKSYERVHIRPFLGHLYLAEITAKKQRAFKKQLCESLADKTVRDILSYLRTLLKRAKQKGYTVCIKTPKTAVEWREKEVPDFQEHKALSEKLRYSQKPVDMGILLAMSTGLRLGEVLGLRVKDVDLRASVLHVRANRQRIYDPKTNTYPVREQTPKTQKSCRSIPLHPALKNALAHYLKNMGNPDKEKPLIANRQGRAYDARTLQRRFQAVKKELGLRPGVTFHSLRHSFATRALELGASIHTLSELLGHSSVAFTLNTYGHSVTEQKRLEMEKIAKCF
;
A
#
# COMPACT_ATOMS: atom_id res chain seq x y z
N MET A 1 30.21 22.10 20.16
CA MET A 1 28.98 21.29 20.33
C MET A 1 27.82 22.25 20.46
N LYS A 2 26.66 21.92 19.84
CA LYS A 2 25.44 22.74 20.04
C LYS A 2 24.95 22.59 21.47
N THR A 3 24.36 23.65 22.03
CA THR A 3 23.67 23.60 23.32
C THR A 3 22.62 22.50 23.29
N ASP A 4 22.58 21.64 24.30
CA ASP A 4 21.64 20.53 24.36
C ASP A 4 20.17 21.04 24.45
N ILE A 5 19.28 20.41 23.74
CA ILE A 5 17.85 20.77 23.72
C ILE A 5 17.00 19.57 24.07
N THR A 6 15.76 19.81 24.53
CA THR A 6 14.82 18.73 24.81
C THR A 6 14.32 18.08 23.53
N LEU A 7 13.87 16.82 23.62
CA LEU A 7 13.24 16.16 22.47
C LEU A 7 11.99 16.89 22.01
N GLU A 8 11.25 17.52 22.93
CA GLU A 8 10.06 18.33 22.61
C GLU A 8 10.42 19.51 21.70
N THR A 9 11.47 20.27 22.04
CA THR A 9 12.00 21.38 21.22
C THR A 9 12.46 20.87 19.86
N TRP A 10 13.21 19.76 19.83
CA TRP A 10 13.68 19.14 18.59
C TRP A 10 12.54 18.70 17.67
N LEU A 11 11.47 18.13 18.21
CA LEU A 11 10.28 17.74 17.43
C LEU A 11 9.59 18.95 16.80
N GLY A 12 9.54 20.09 17.49
CA GLY A 12 9.03 21.35 16.94
C GLY A 12 9.82 21.81 15.70
N GLU A 13 11.15 21.69 15.74
CA GLU A 13 12.02 22.07 14.61
C GLU A 13 11.87 21.14 13.39
N GLN A 14 11.43 19.87 13.57
CA GLN A 14 11.33 18.88 12.49
C GLN A 14 10.00 18.91 11.71
N GLU A 15 9.05 19.74 12.10
CA GLU A 15 7.71 19.75 11.46
C GLU A 15 7.74 20.08 9.95
N ALA A 16 8.77 20.78 9.46
CA ALA A 16 8.89 21.23 8.08
C ALA A 16 9.32 20.13 7.07
N ASP A 17 9.96 19.04 7.53
CA ASP A 17 10.69 18.11 6.64
C ASP A 17 9.96 16.80 6.31
N VAL A 18 8.74 16.57 6.81
CA VAL A 18 8.05 15.29 6.67
C VAL A 18 7.04 15.30 5.53
N LYS A 19 7.13 14.31 4.62
CA LYS A 19 6.17 14.14 3.52
C LYS A 19 4.74 13.94 4.03
N GLY A 20 3.77 14.66 3.47
CA GLY A 20 2.39 14.75 3.94
C GLY A 20 1.66 13.41 4.16
N SER A 21 2.00 12.34 3.43
CA SER A 21 1.37 11.02 3.61
C SER A 21 1.77 10.32 4.93
N SER A 22 3.00 10.56 5.42
CA SER A 22 3.52 9.97 6.66
C SER A 22 3.36 10.90 7.85
N LEU A 23 3.17 12.20 7.60
CA LEU A 23 3.12 13.25 8.62
C LEU A 23 2.07 12.97 9.69
N LYS A 24 0.87 12.53 9.29
CA LYS A 24 -0.18 12.18 10.26
C LYS A 24 0.25 11.08 11.21
N THR A 25 0.81 10.01 10.66
CA THR A 25 1.24 8.85 11.44
C THR A 25 2.33 9.25 12.42
N TYR A 26 3.30 10.04 11.97
CA TYR A 26 4.39 10.52 12.81
C TYR A 26 3.92 11.49 13.88
N LYS A 27 3.03 12.44 13.55
CA LYS A 27 2.40 13.32 14.56
C LYS A 27 1.59 12.53 15.58
N SER A 28 0.93 11.45 15.17
CA SER A 28 0.25 10.55 16.11
C SER A 28 1.24 9.84 17.03
N TYR A 29 2.36 9.31 16.48
CA TYR A 29 3.41 8.67 17.27
C TYR A 29 4.04 9.66 18.27
N GLU A 30 4.31 10.88 17.83
CA GLU A 30 4.82 11.94 18.69
C GLU A 30 3.86 12.25 19.82
N ARG A 31 2.63 12.63 19.48
CA ARG A 31 1.64 13.10 20.46
C ARG A 31 1.25 12.06 21.48
N VAL A 32 1.04 10.80 21.03
CA VAL A 32 0.46 9.76 21.88
C VAL A 32 1.54 8.98 22.64
N HIS A 33 2.74 8.82 22.06
CA HIS A 33 3.74 7.90 22.61
C HIS A 33 5.07 8.58 22.95
N ILE A 34 5.66 9.35 22.02
CA ILE A 34 7.03 9.84 22.16
C ILE A 34 7.07 11.02 23.13
N ARG A 35 6.26 12.06 22.94
CA ARG A 35 6.25 13.27 23.78
C ARG A 35 5.93 12.96 25.26
N PRO A 36 4.91 12.16 25.62
CA PRO A 36 4.60 11.87 27.00
C PRO A 36 5.74 11.17 27.76
N PHE A 37 6.53 10.33 27.08
CA PHE A 37 7.56 9.53 27.74
C PHE A 37 8.99 10.11 27.61
N LEU A 38 9.32 10.72 26.49
CA LEU A 38 10.67 11.18 26.18
C LEU A 38 10.77 12.69 25.95
N GLY A 39 9.65 13.40 25.73
CA GLY A 39 9.64 14.78 25.28
C GLY A 39 10.39 15.74 26.21
N HIS A 40 10.27 15.53 27.52
CA HIS A 40 10.89 16.36 28.56
C HIS A 40 12.40 16.13 28.73
N LEU A 41 12.94 15.04 28.17
CA LEU A 41 14.35 14.69 28.27
C LEU A 41 15.19 15.49 27.28
N TYR A 42 16.38 15.90 27.70
CA TYR A 42 17.39 16.40 26.78
C TYR A 42 17.84 15.29 25.83
N LEU A 43 18.25 15.65 24.61
CA LEU A 43 18.65 14.68 23.57
C LEU A 43 19.80 13.76 24.07
N ALA A 44 20.75 14.28 24.84
CA ALA A 44 21.84 13.51 25.44
C ALA A 44 21.36 12.50 26.50
N GLU A 45 20.27 12.80 27.20
CA GLU A 45 19.68 11.93 28.22
C GLU A 45 18.92 10.73 27.67
N ILE A 46 18.58 10.72 26.36
CA ILE A 46 17.88 9.61 25.70
C ILE A 46 18.86 8.45 25.49
N THR A 47 19.36 7.90 26.59
CA THR A 47 20.32 6.79 26.61
C THR A 47 19.70 5.49 26.09
N ALA A 48 20.53 4.48 25.81
CA ALA A 48 20.08 3.13 25.45
C ALA A 48 19.16 2.51 26.53
N LYS A 49 19.37 2.83 27.82
CA LYS A 49 18.52 2.37 28.95
C LYS A 49 17.12 2.99 28.84
N LYS A 50 17.02 4.29 28.62
CA LYS A 50 15.74 5.00 28.43
C LYS A 50 14.99 4.50 27.18
N GLN A 51 15.70 4.26 26.07
CA GLN A 51 15.07 3.70 24.86
C GLN A 51 14.56 2.26 25.06
N ARG A 52 15.23 1.42 25.87
CA ARG A 52 14.73 0.10 26.26
C ARG A 52 13.48 0.18 27.16
N ALA A 53 13.47 1.09 28.13
CA ALA A 53 12.31 1.33 28.99
C ALA A 53 11.10 1.79 28.16
N PHE A 54 11.31 2.71 27.22
CA PHE A 54 10.27 3.16 26.28
C PHE A 54 9.72 2.00 25.44
N LYS A 55 10.59 1.14 24.89
CA LYS A 55 10.14 -0.07 24.18
C LYS A 55 9.26 -0.95 25.07
N LYS A 56 9.66 -1.22 26.31
CA LYS A 56 8.89 -2.06 27.24
C LYS A 56 7.49 -1.50 27.44
N GLN A 57 7.34 -0.21 27.70
CA GLN A 57 6.04 0.45 27.82
C GLN A 57 5.18 0.34 26.56
N LEU A 58 5.77 0.55 25.37
CA LEU A 58 5.03 0.40 24.11
C LEU A 58 4.49 -1.03 23.92
N CYS A 59 5.27 -2.05 24.32
CA CYS A 59 4.87 -3.46 24.19
C CYS A 59 3.71 -3.85 25.12
N GLU A 60 3.41 -3.08 26.15
CA GLU A 60 2.29 -3.35 27.08
C GLU A 60 0.91 -3.14 26.42
N SER A 61 0.83 -2.27 25.40
CA SER A 61 -0.46 -1.87 24.80
C SER A 61 -0.53 -1.92 23.28
N LEU A 62 0.61 -2.12 22.60
CA LEU A 62 0.67 -2.03 21.15
C LEU A 62 1.17 -3.33 20.51
N ALA A 63 0.68 -3.60 19.30
CA ALA A 63 1.19 -4.68 18.47
C ALA A 63 2.65 -4.43 18.06
N ASP A 64 3.47 -5.50 17.97
CA ASP A 64 4.91 -5.47 17.67
C ASP A 64 5.25 -4.64 16.42
N LYS A 65 4.43 -4.72 15.38
CA LYS A 65 4.60 -3.91 14.18
C LYS A 65 4.54 -2.41 14.49
N THR A 66 3.57 -1.98 15.29
CA THR A 66 3.41 -0.57 15.68
C THR A 66 4.59 -0.12 16.54
N VAL A 67 5.00 -0.95 17.50
CA VAL A 67 6.20 -0.72 18.34
C VAL A 67 7.43 -0.53 17.46
N ARG A 68 7.65 -1.44 16.50
CA ARG A 68 8.77 -1.34 15.55
C ARG A 68 8.73 -0.04 14.75
N ASP A 69 7.56 0.36 14.27
CA ASP A 69 7.41 1.54 13.43
C ASP A 69 7.66 2.83 14.25
N ILE A 70 7.19 2.90 15.51
CA ILE A 70 7.48 4.01 16.44
C ILE A 70 8.99 4.10 16.75
N LEU A 71 9.62 2.98 17.08
CA LEU A 71 11.06 2.94 17.39
C LEU A 71 11.91 3.28 16.16
N SER A 72 11.48 2.86 14.96
CA SER A 72 12.16 3.24 13.72
C SER A 72 12.06 4.74 13.45
N TYR A 73 10.92 5.33 13.74
CA TYR A 73 10.73 6.78 13.64
C TYR A 73 11.61 7.54 14.67
N LEU A 74 11.60 7.12 15.94
CA LEU A 74 12.48 7.68 16.97
C LEU A 74 13.95 7.61 16.54
N ARG A 75 14.40 6.47 16.02
CA ARG A 75 15.76 6.31 15.50
C ARG A 75 16.08 7.31 14.38
N THR A 76 15.13 7.57 13.50
CA THR A 76 15.29 8.55 12.42
C THR A 76 15.44 9.96 12.97
N LEU A 77 14.64 10.35 13.97
CA LEU A 77 14.73 11.64 14.66
C LEU A 77 16.10 11.82 15.33
N LEU A 78 16.57 10.80 16.08
CA LEU A 78 17.87 10.84 16.73
C LEU A 78 19.04 10.90 15.74
N LYS A 79 18.95 10.18 14.60
CA LYS A 79 19.94 10.28 13.53
C LYS A 79 20.02 11.70 12.95
N ARG A 80 18.89 12.33 12.70
CA ARG A 80 18.84 13.72 12.22
C ARG A 80 19.44 14.71 13.24
N ALA A 81 19.13 14.52 14.52
CA ALA A 81 19.72 15.32 15.59
C ALA A 81 21.23 15.19 15.60
N LYS A 82 21.77 13.98 15.46
CA LYS A 82 23.22 13.74 15.35
C LYS A 82 23.83 14.46 14.15
N GLN A 83 23.17 14.39 12.98
CA GLN A 83 23.62 15.10 11.77
C GLN A 83 23.64 16.63 11.94
N LYS A 84 22.76 17.17 12.79
CA LYS A 84 22.73 18.59 13.16
C LYS A 84 23.77 18.98 14.24
N GLY A 85 24.56 18.02 14.74
CA GLY A 85 25.64 18.23 15.71
C GLY A 85 25.24 18.08 17.18
N TYR A 86 24.06 17.54 17.49
CA TYR A 86 23.65 17.25 18.88
C TYR A 86 24.25 15.93 19.39
N THR A 87 24.49 15.86 20.68
CA THR A 87 24.93 14.61 21.35
C THR A 87 23.71 13.70 21.54
N VAL A 88 23.71 12.52 20.93
CA VAL A 88 22.60 11.57 21.00
C VAL A 88 23.06 10.13 20.99
N CYS A 89 22.32 9.26 21.67
CA CYS A 89 22.51 7.81 21.64
C CYS A 89 21.57 7.17 20.61
N ILE A 90 22.11 6.56 19.53
CA ILE A 90 21.32 5.90 18.46
C ILE A 90 21.33 4.37 18.67
N LYS A 91 21.16 3.89 19.88
CA LYS A 91 21.08 2.45 20.22
C LYS A 91 19.61 2.01 20.41
N THR A 92 18.75 2.36 19.46
CA THR A 92 17.31 2.00 19.52
C THR A 92 17.14 0.49 19.44
N PRO A 93 16.43 -0.14 20.39
CA PRO A 93 16.26 -1.58 20.42
C PRO A 93 15.44 -2.05 19.21
N LYS A 94 15.84 -3.17 18.63
CA LYS A 94 15.07 -3.84 17.56
C LYS A 94 13.86 -4.56 18.17
N THR A 95 12.75 -4.58 17.44
CA THR A 95 11.57 -5.41 17.73
C THR A 95 11.49 -6.46 16.64
N ALA A 96 11.54 -7.73 17.02
CA ALA A 96 11.20 -8.81 16.13
C ALA A 96 9.70 -8.70 15.84
N VAL A 97 9.35 -8.70 14.57
CA VAL A 97 7.95 -8.81 14.14
C VAL A 97 7.81 -10.18 13.51
N GLU A 98 6.97 -10.98 14.12
CA GLU A 98 6.62 -12.27 13.56
C GLU A 98 6.03 -12.08 12.17
N TRP A 99 6.63 -12.74 11.19
CA TRP A 99 6.10 -12.70 9.84
C TRP A 99 4.81 -13.54 9.80
N ARG A 100 3.70 -12.91 9.49
CA ARG A 100 2.43 -13.61 9.27
C ARG A 100 2.11 -13.57 7.79
N GLU A 101 1.85 -14.73 7.24
CA GLU A 101 1.37 -14.84 5.88
C GLU A 101 0.06 -14.07 5.73
N LYS A 102 -0.02 -13.25 4.69
CA LYS A 102 -1.24 -12.48 4.44
C LYS A 102 -2.27 -13.39 3.80
N GLU A 103 -3.45 -13.42 4.39
CA GLU A 103 -4.56 -14.14 3.79
C GLU A 103 -4.89 -13.54 2.42
N VAL A 104 -4.89 -14.38 1.41
CA VAL A 104 -5.30 -14.07 0.04
C VAL A 104 -6.46 -14.98 -0.34
N PRO A 105 -7.41 -14.54 -1.18
CA PRO A 105 -8.43 -15.42 -1.72
C PRO A 105 -7.80 -16.66 -2.36
N ASP A 106 -8.29 -17.84 -2.02
CA ASP A 106 -7.91 -19.06 -2.72
C ASP A 106 -8.50 -19.10 -4.14
N PHE A 107 -8.29 -20.18 -4.88
CA PHE A 107 -8.74 -20.30 -6.25
C PHE A 107 -10.29 -20.23 -6.37
N GLN A 108 -11.01 -20.90 -5.46
CA GLN A 108 -12.49 -20.92 -5.49
C GLN A 108 -13.06 -19.56 -5.09
N GLU A 109 -12.53 -18.95 -4.05
CA GLU A 109 -12.88 -17.61 -3.61
C GLU A 109 -12.62 -16.57 -4.72
N HIS A 110 -11.47 -16.68 -5.40
CA HIS A 110 -11.12 -15.80 -6.52
C HIS A 110 -12.07 -15.97 -7.71
N LYS A 111 -12.43 -17.21 -8.04
CA LYS A 111 -13.40 -17.53 -9.09
C LYS A 111 -14.78 -16.96 -8.76
N ALA A 112 -15.30 -17.20 -7.55
CA ALA A 112 -16.58 -16.68 -7.10
C ALA A 112 -16.63 -15.14 -7.13
N LEU A 113 -15.54 -14.45 -6.68
CA LEU A 113 -15.41 -13.00 -6.79
C LEU A 113 -15.49 -12.55 -8.26
N SER A 114 -14.74 -13.19 -9.15
CA SER A 114 -14.71 -12.85 -10.57
C SER A 114 -16.09 -13.00 -11.23
N GLU A 115 -16.78 -14.09 -10.98
CA GLU A 115 -18.12 -14.38 -11.51
C GLU A 115 -19.14 -13.34 -11.03
N LYS A 116 -19.15 -13.02 -9.73
CA LYS A 116 -20.05 -12.03 -9.15
C LYS A 116 -19.83 -10.62 -9.69
N LEU A 117 -18.57 -10.23 -9.92
CA LEU A 117 -18.21 -8.85 -10.26
C LEU A 117 -18.23 -8.58 -11.77
N ARG A 118 -17.97 -9.59 -12.61
CA ARG A 118 -17.76 -9.45 -14.06
C ARG A 118 -18.92 -8.78 -14.79
N TYR A 119 -20.15 -9.07 -14.39
CA TYR A 119 -21.36 -8.54 -15.04
C TYR A 119 -22.05 -7.45 -14.22
N SER A 120 -21.44 -7.01 -13.13
CA SER A 120 -22.01 -5.95 -12.30
C SER A 120 -21.94 -4.60 -12.99
N GLN A 121 -23.07 -3.87 -12.97
CA GLN A 121 -23.16 -2.50 -13.50
C GLN A 121 -22.70 -1.45 -12.49
N LYS A 122 -22.35 -1.84 -11.25
CA LYS A 122 -21.95 -0.92 -10.21
C LYS A 122 -20.49 -0.49 -10.41
N PRO A 123 -20.18 0.82 -10.51
CA PRO A 123 -18.81 1.29 -10.69
C PRO A 123 -17.84 0.76 -9.61
N VAL A 124 -18.31 0.64 -8.36
CA VAL A 124 -17.52 0.12 -7.26
C VAL A 124 -17.13 -1.35 -7.43
N ASP A 125 -18.01 -2.16 -8.07
CA ASP A 125 -17.72 -3.56 -8.36
C ASP A 125 -16.69 -3.68 -9.49
N MET A 126 -16.77 -2.83 -10.52
CA MET A 126 -15.73 -2.70 -11.55
C MET A 126 -14.38 -2.31 -10.92
N GLY A 127 -14.37 -1.41 -9.94
CA GLY A 127 -13.14 -1.07 -9.20
C GLY A 127 -12.52 -2.25 -8.46
N ILE A 128 -13.33 -3.13 -7.87
CA ILE A 128 -12.86 -4.36 -7.22
C ILE A 128 -12.34 -5.35 -8.26
N LEU A 129 -13.06 -5.53 -9.37
CA LEU A 129 -12.64 -6.40 -10.48
C LEU A 129 -11.30 -5.97 -11.07
N LEU A 130 -11.11 -4.66 -11.29
CA LEU A 130 -9.83 -4.10 -11.74
C LEU A 130 -8.71 -4.42 -10.76
N ALA A 131 -8.91 -4.18 -9.46
CA ALA A 131 -7.89 -4.45 -8.45
C ALA A 131 -7.46 -5.92 -8.44
N MET A 132 -8.41 -6.86 -8.53
CA MET A 132 -8.10 -8.30 -8.51
C MET A 132 -7.48 -8.80 -9.81
N SER A 133 -7.85 -8.23 -10.95
CA SER A 133 -7.39 -8.69 -12.28
C SER A 133 -6.07 -8.05 -12.73
N THR A 134 -5.63 -6.97 -12.10
CA THR A 134 -4.45 -6.19 -12.51
C THR A 134 -3.45 -5.94 -11.39
N GLY A 135 -3.80 -6.28 -10.16
CA GLY A 135 -2.99 -5.99 -8.98
C GLY A 135 -2.86 -4.50 -8.65
N LEU A 136 -3.72 -3.63 -9.15
CA LEU A 136 -3.71 -2.20 -8.86
C LEU A 136 -3.87 -1.91 -7.37
N ARG A 137 -3.18 -0.87 -6.88
CA ARG A 137 -3.44 -0.32 -5.54
C ARG A 137 -4.79 0.40 -5.52
N LEU A 138 -5.45 0.44 -4.37
CA LEU A 138 -6.74 1.13 -4.21
C LEU A 138 -6.72 2.57 -4.74
N GLY A 139 -5.67 3.32 -4.44
CA GLY A 139 -5.54 4.69 -4.93
C GLY A 139 -5.28 4.79 -6.44
N GLU A 140 -4.64 3.80 -7.04
CA GLU A 140 -4.46 3.70 -8.49
C GLU A 140 -5.79 3.43 -9.18
N VAL A 141 -6.62 2.49 -8.66
CA VAL A 141 -7.99 2.24 -9.15
C VAL A 141 -8.83 3.51 -9.13
N LEU A 142 -8.75 4.29 -8.05
CA LEU A 142 -9.50 5.55 -7.91
C LEU A 142 -8.94 6.70 -8.74
N GLY A 143 -7.68 6.60 -9.18
CA GLY A 143 -7.02 7.55 -10.06
C GLY A 143 -7.27 7.30 -11.55
N LEU A 144 -7.84 6.14 -11.94
CA LEU A 144 -8.11 5.83 -13.33
C LEU A 144 -9.18 6.75 -13.92
N ARG A 145 -8.93 7.18 -15.15
CA ARG A 145 -9.88 7.91 -16.00
C ARG A 145 -10.31 7.05 -17.17
N VAL A 146 -11.39 7.43 -17.83
CA VAL A 146 -11.90 6.73 -19.02
C VAL A 146 -10.83 6.63 -20.12
N LYS A 147 -10.05 7.70 -20.34
CA LYS A 147 -8.93 7.74 -21.31
C LYS A 147 -7.78 6.76 -21.03
N ASP A 148 -7.70 6.25 -19.80
CA ASP A 148 -6.66 5.31 -19.43
C ASP A 148 -6.95 3.87 -19.88
N VAL A 149 -8.17 3.61 -20.38
CA VAL A 149 -8.59 2.33 -20.93
C VAL A 149 -8.49 2.36 -22.45
N ASP A 150 -7.47 1.72 -23.01
CA ASP A 150 -7.35 1.51 -24.45
C ASP A 150 -7.85 0.11 -24.82
N LEU A 151 -9.12 0.02 -25.23
CA LEU A 151 -9.72 -1.25 -25.66
C LEU A 151 -9.16 -1.74 -26.98
N ARG A 152 -8.66 -0.85 -27.87
CA ARG A 152 -8.09 -1.24 -29.16
C ARG A 152 -6.74 -1.92 -28.96
N ALA A 153 -5.84 -1.27 -28.23
CA ALA A 153 -4.55 -1.84 -27.89
C ALA A 153 -4.63 -2.92 -26.79
N SER A 154 -5.81 -3.09 -26.16
CA SER A 154 -6.00 -4.00 -25.01
C SER A 154 -5.06 -3.69 -23.84
N VAL A 155 -4.98 -2.41 -23.46
CA VAL A 155 -4.06 -1.92 -22.43
C VAL A 155 -4.77 -0.98 -21.47
N LEU A 156 -4.40 -1.06 -20.20
CA LEU A 156 -4.77 -0.13 -19.13
C LEU A 156 -3.55 0.69 -18.71
N HIS A 157 -3.63 2.01 -18.81
CA HIS A 157 -2.57 2.94 -18.41
C HIS A 157 -2.75 3.38 -16.97
N VAL A 158 -1.73 3.21 -16.14
CA VAL A 158 -1.73 3.66 -14.74
C VAL A 158 -0.88 4.93 -14.67
N ARG A 159 -1.51 6.09 -14.48
CA ARG A 159 -0.86 7.42 -14.52
C ARG A 159 -1.04 8.24 -13.28
N ALA A 160 -1.97 7.85 -12.40
CA ALA A 160 -2.33 8.62 -11.22
C ALA A 160 -2.59 7.71 -10.01
N ASN A 161 -2.41 8.28 -8.83
CA ASN A 161 -2.77 7.69 -7.55
C ASN A 161 -3.58 8.71 -6.75
N ARG A 162 -4.83 8.38 -6.44
CA ARG A 162 -5.77 9.24 -5.71
C ARG A 162 -5.88 8.80 -4.27
N GLN A 163 -5.50 9.67 -3.34
CA GLN A 163 -5.52 9.37 -1.91
C GLN A 163 -5.79 10.60 -1.06
N ARG A 164 -6.21 10.37 0.19
CA ARG A 164 -6.33 11.44 1.19
C ARG A 164 -4.96 11.77 1.74
N ILE A 165 -4.57 13.05 1.66
CA ILE A 165 -3.30 13.53 2.17
C ILE A 165 -3.58 14.58 3.23
N TYR A 166 -2.92 14.47 4.38
CA TYR A 166 -3.01 15.47 5.43
C TYR A 166 -2.45 16.81 4.94
N ASP A 167 -3.23 17.86 5.11
CA ASP A 167 -2.84 19.24 4.88
C ASP A 167 -2.68 19.95 6.22
N PRO A 168 -1.43 20.28 6.62
CA PRO A 168 -1.18 20.91 7.91
C PRO A 168 -1.75 22.31 8.02
N LYS A 169 -1.95 23.02 6.89
CA LYS A 169 -2.50 24.39 6.89
C LYS A 169 -3.98 24.42 7.25
N THR A 170 -4.72 23.43 6.77
CA THR A 170 -6.18 23.36 6.99
C THR A 170 -6.57 22.35 8.06
N ASN A 171 -5.61 21.58 8.59
CA ASN A 171 -5.84 20.45 9.51
C ASN A 171 -6.87 19.44 8.97
N THR A 172 -6.94 19.28 7.65
CA THR A 172 -7.88 18.40 6.95
C THR A 172 -7.17 17.34 6.13
N TYR A 173 -7.95 16.44 5.52
CA TYR A 173 -7.48 15.36 4.67
C TYR A 173 -8.12 15.48 3.28
N PRO A 174 -7.76 16.49 2.48
CA PRO A 174 -8.26 16.59 1.12
C PRO A 174 -7.84 15.38 0.29
N VAL A 175 -8.72 14.99 -0.61
CA VAL A 175 -8.37 13.99 -1.61
C VAL A 175 -7.47 14.68 -2.65
N ARG A 176 -6.26 14.19 -2.83
CA ARG A 176 -5.33 14.68 -3.84
C ARG A 176 -4.99 13.57 -4.82
N GLU A 177 -4.98 13.93 -6.08
CA GLU A 177 -4.42 13.12 -7.14
C GLU A 177 -2.92 13.42 -7.21
N GLN A 178 -2.12 12.40 -7.10
CA GLN A 178 -0.66 12.51 -7.23
C GLN A 178 -0.24 11.75 -8.48
N THR A 179 0.53 12.42 -9.33
CA THR A 179 1.34 11.71 -10.30
C THR A 179 2.31 10.80 -9.55
N PRO A 180 2.51 9.58 -10.02
CA PRO A 180 3.44 8.66 -9.39
C PRO A 180 4.83 9.27 -9.23
N LYS A 181 5.44 9.09 -8.05
CA LYS A 181 6.73 9.72 -7.67
C LYS A 181 7.92 9.27 -8.52
N THR A 182 7.78 8.21 -9.30
CA THR A 182 8.83 7.66 -10.18
C THR A 182 8.23 7.31 -11.53
N GLN A 183 9.01 7.44 -12.60
CA GLN A 183 8.64 6.98 -13.94
C GLN A 183 8.18 5.51 -13.95
N LYS A 184 8.80 4.65 -13.12
CA LYS A 184 8.43 3.24 -12.94
C LYS A 184 7.02 3.00 -12.39
N SER A 185 6.40 4.01 -11.79
CA SER A 185 5.03 3.91 -11.27
C SER A 185 3.99 4.22 -12.34
N CYS A 186 4.36 4.94 -13.41
CA CYS A 186 3.57 5.04 -14.64
C CYS A 186 3.83 3.78 -15.46
N ARG A 187 2.81 2.99 -15.69
CA ARG A 187 2.93 1.72 -16.38
C ARG A 187 1.71 1.39 -17.19
N SER A 188 1.88 0.52 -18.16
CA SER A 188 0.82 -0.03 -18.98
C SER A 188 0.63 -1.51 -18.63
N ILE A 189 -0.61 -1.91 -18.37
CA ILE A 189 -0.97 -3.27 -18.00
C ILE A 189 -1.79 -3.87 -19.14
N PRO A 190 -1.34 -4.96 -19.78
CA PRO A 190 -2.14 -5.67 -20.77
C PRO A 190 -3.45 -6.19 -20.16
N LEU A 191 -4.55 -6.02 -20.88
CA LEU A 191 -5.86 -6.51 -20.49
C LEU A 191 -6.07 -7.93 -21.01
N HIS A 192 -6.31 -8.88 -20.14
CA HIS A 192 -6.73 -10.21 -20.55
C HIS A 192 -8.18 -10.15 -21.11
N PRO A 193 -8.58 -11.07 -22.02
CA PRO A 193 -9.84 -10.98 -22.76
C PRO A 193 -11.08 -10.79 -21.88
N ALA A 194 -11.19 -11.51 -20.76
CA ALA A 194 -12.35 -11.42 -19.87
C ALA A 194 -12.47 -10.04 -19.21
N LEU A 195 -11.38 -9.40 -18.80
CA LEU A 195 -11.40 -8.04 -18.24
C LEU A 195 -11.69 -7.00 -19.31
N LYS A 196 -11.10 -7.16 -20.52
CA LYS A 196 -11.38 -6.30 -21.66
C LYS A 196 -12.87 -6.28 -22.00
N ASN A 197 -13.50 -7.46 -22.07
CA ASN A 197 -14.94 -7.58 -22.34
C ASN A 197 -15.79 -6.94 -21.23
N ALA A 198 -15.44 -7.16 -19.97
CA ALA A 198 -16.11 -6.52 -18.84
C ALA A 198 -16.01 -4.99 -18.88
N LEU A 199 -14.82 -4.45 -19.19
CA LEU A 199 -14.60 -3.02 -19.36
C LEU A 199 -15.35 -2.45 -20.56
N ALA A 200 -15.38 -3.14 -21.71
CA ALA A 200 -16.12 -2.72 -22.88
C ALA A 200 -17.63 -2.61 -22.59
N HIS A 201 -18.18 -3.62 -21.91
CA HIS A 201 -19.57 -3.60 -21.48
C HIS A 201 -19.85 -2.48 -20.47
N TYR A 202 -18.97 -2.30 -19.49
CA TYR A 202 -19.08 -1.25 -18.49
C TYR A 202 -19.06 0.16 -19.14
N LEU A 203 -18.11 0.42 -20.04
CA LEU A 203 -18.00 1.70 -20.73
C LEU A 203 -19.19 1.98 -21.67
N LYS A 204 -19.70 0.96 -22.35
CA LYS A 204 -20.93 1.06 -23.17
C LYS A 204 -22.11 1.53 -22.31
N ASN A 205 -22.27 0.97 -21.13
CA ASN A 205 -23.36 1.32 -20.21
C ASN A 205 -23.19 2.70 -19.55
N MET A 206 -22.00 3.26 -19.55
CA MET A 206 -21.76 4.66 -19.13
C MET A 206 -22.26 5.69 -20.17
N GLY A 207 -22.66 5.26 -21.37
CA GLY A 207 -23.21 6.16 -22.39
C GLY A 207 -22.19 7.14 -22.96
N ASN A 208 -21.07 6.63 -23.49
CA ASN A 208 -20.02 7.45 -24.13
C ASN A 208 -19.45 8.55 -23.20
N PRO A 209 -18.88 8.18 -22.05
CA PRO A 209 -18.42 9.14 -21.05
C PRO A 209 -17.25 9.99 -21.59
N ASP A 210 -17.20 11.24 -21.13
CA ASP A 210 -16.04 12.10 -21.33
C ASP A 210 -14.75 11.40 -20.89
N LYS A 211 -13.74 11.44 -21.72
CA LYS A 211 -12.44 10.76 -21.51
C LYS A 211 -11.70 11.19 -20.25
N GLU A 212 -11.92 12.42 -19.78
CA GLU A 212 -11.29 12.96 -18.57
C GLU A 212 -12.03 12.57 -17.29
N LYS A 213 -13.24 12.04 -17.37
CA LYS A 213 -13.99 11.61 -16.19
C LYS A 213 -13.32 10.41 -15.49
N PRO A 214 -13.43 10.33 -14.15
CA PRO A 214 -12.98 9.15 -13.41
C PRO A 214 -13.69 7.89 -13.94
N LEU A 215 -12.92 6.82 -14.13
CA LEU A 215 -13.47 5.52 -14.56
C LEU A 215 -14.43 4.95 -13.51
N ILE A 216 -14.08 5.09 -12.24
CA ILE A 216 -14.88 4.63 -11.10
C ILE A 216 -15.54 5.85 -10.43
N ALA A 217 -16.66 6.27 -11.01
CA ALA A 217 -17.38 7.48 -10.62
C ALA A 217 -18.76 7.20 -10.03
N ASN A 218 -19.22 8.09 -9.16
CA ASN A 218 -20.60 8.12 -8.67
C ASN A 218 -21.56 8.75 -9.70
N ARG A 219 -22.85 8.80 -9.40
CA ARG A 219 -23.87 9.38 -10.28
C ARG A 219 -23.65 10.85 -10.63
N GLN A 220 -22.91 11.59 -9.78
CA GLN A 220 -22.54 12.99 -10.04
C GLN A 220 -21.24 13.12 -10.87
N GLY A 221 -20.66 12.02 -11.37
CA GLY A 221 -19.41 12.02 -12.13
C GLY A 221 -18.15 12.23 -11.28
N ARG A 222 -18.25 12.16 -9.96
CA ARG A 222 -17.10 12.31 -9.05
C ARG A 222 -16.53 10.95 -8.68
N ALA A 223 -15.20 10.82 -8.64
CA ALA A 223 -14.56 9.58 -8.19
C ALA A 223 -15.01 9.22 -6.78
N TYR A 224 -15.23 7.92 -6.54
CA TYR A 224 -15.54 7.42 -5.21
C TYR A 224 -14.40 7.63 -4.21
N ASP A 225 -14.75 7.64 -2.92
CA ASP A 225 -13.79 7.59 -1.83
C ASP A 225 -13.29 6.16 -1.60
N ALA A 226 -12.05 6.03 -1.12
CA ALA A 226 -11.43 4.74 -0.81
C ALA A 226 -12.27 3.88 0.14
N ARG A 227 -12.89 4.51 1.14
CA ARG A 227 -13.76 3.80 2.10
C ARG A 227 -14.99 3.18 1.42
N THR A 228 -15.52 3.80 0.37
CA THR A 228 -16.68 3.27 -0.35
C THR A 228 -16.34 1.97 -1.06
N LEU A 229 -15.19 1.89 -1.75
CA LEU A 229 -14.72 0.65 -2.36
C LEU A 229 -14.44 -0.42 -1.31
N GLN A 230 -13.79 -0.04 -0.22
CA GLN A 230 -13.51 -0.97 0.89
C GLN A 230 -14.79 -1.51 1.53
N ARG A 231 -15.79 -0.66 1.80
CA ARG A 231 -17.09 -1.09 2.33
C ARG A 231 -17.81 -2.04 1.37
N ARG A 232 -17.81 -1.71 0.06
CA ARG A 232 -18.42 -2.58 -0.95
C ARG A 232 -17.69 -3.93 -0.99
N PHE A 233 -16.37 -3.95 -0.95
CA PHE A 233 -15.60 -5.18 -0.88
C PHE A 233 -15.96 -6.01 0.36
N GLN A 234 -16.10 -5.38 1.53
CA GLN A 234 -16.53 -6.08 2.75
C GLN A 234 -17.95 -6.68 2.61
N ALA A 235 -18.87 -5.97 1.94
CA ALA A 235 -20.21 -6.51 1.65
C ALA A 235 -20.12 -7.73 0.71
N VAL A 236 -19.38 -7.63 -0.39
CA VAL A 236 -19.18 -8.75 -1.33
C VAL A 236 -18.49 -9.93 -0.65
N LYS A 237 -17.48 -9.66 0.18
CA LYS A 237 -16.79 -10.67 0.97
C LYS A 237 -17.75 -11.43 1.88
N LYS A 238 -18.64 -10.73 2.60
CA LYS A 238 -19.66 -11.34 3.46
C LYS A 238 -20.68 -12.15 2.63
N GLU A 239 -21.16 -11.62 1.50
CA GLU A 239 -22.09 -12.28 0.59
C GLU A 239 -21.53 -13.61 0.05
N LEU A 240 -20.22 -13.70 -0.17
CA LEU A 240 -19.54 -14.88 -0.71
C LEU A 240 -18.88 -15.77 0.37
N GLY A 241 -18.97 -15.41 1.65
CA GLY A 241 -18.37 -16.18 2.73
C GLY A 241 -16.84 -16.25 2.72
N LEU A 242 -16.16 -15.25 2.16
CA LEU A 242 -14.70 -15.25 2.12
C LEU A 242 -14.09 -15.13 3.53
N ARG A 243 -12.89 -15.65 3.68
CA ARG A 243 -12.14 -15.66 4.95
C ARG A 243 -12.02 -14.29 5.61
N PRO A 244 -12.07 -14.20 6.95
CA PRO A 244 -12.08 -12.92 7.68
C PRO A 244 -10.89 -12.01 7.40
N GLY A 245 -9.68 -12.57 7.27
CA GLY A 245 -8.43 -11.82 7.06
C GLY A 245 -8.26 -11.24 5.65
N VAL A 246 -9.11 -11.62 4.69
CA VAL A 246 -9.07 -11.08 3.32
C VAL A 246 -9.51 -9.62 3.31
N THR A 247 -8.63 -8.74 2.85
CA THR A 247 -8.83 -7.28 2.74
C THR A 247 -8.83 -6.84 1.28
N PHE A 248 -9.22 -5.59 1.00
CA PHE A 248 -9.09 -5.05 -0.36
C PHE A 248 -7.64 -5.13 -0.89
N HIS A 249 -6.65 -4.95 -0.03
CA HIS A 249 -5.25 -5.06 -0.42
C HIS A 249 -4.82 -6.52 -0.70
N SER A 250 -5.51 -7.50 -0.12
CA SER A 250 -5.30 -8.92 -0.40
C SER A 250 -5.61 -9.28 -1.86
N LEU A 251 -6.45 -8.49 -2.57
CA LEU A 251 -6.69 -8.69 -4.01
C LEU A 251 -5.40 -8.54 -4.84
N ARG A 252 -4.59 -7.54 -4.50
CA ARG A 252 -3.28 -7.35 -5.14
C ARG A 252 -2.30 -8.46 -4.76
N HIS A 253 -2.32 -8.93 -3.51
CA HIS A 253 -1.51 -10.07 -3.10
C HIS A 253 -1.95 -11.34 -3.84
N SER A 254 -3.26 -11.58 -3.95
CA SER A 254 -3.81 -12.70 -4.73
C SER A 254 -3.37 -12.65 -6.18
N PHE A 255 -3.47 -11.50 -6.84
CA PHE A 255 -2.96 -11.33 -8.21
C PHE A 255 -1.48 -11.72 -8.32
N ALA A 256 -0.65 -11.23 -7.40
CA ALA A 256 0.78 -11.50 -7.42
C ALA A 256 1.11 -12.98 -7.17
N THR A 257 0.47 -13.60 -6.19
CA THR A 257 0.64 -15.02 -5.87
C THR A 257 0.22 -15.90 -7.04
N ARG A 258 -0.97 -15.65 -7.62
CA ARG A 258 -1.47 -16.40 -8.79
C ARG A 258 -0.58 -16.24 -10.02
N ALA A 259 -0.08 -15.02 -10.27
CA ALA A 259 0.84 -14.80 -11.39
C ALA A 259 2.12 -15.64 -11.24
N LEU A 260 2.69 -15.72 -10.03
CA LEU A 260 3.87 -16.55 -9.76
C LEU A 260 3.56 -18.04 -9.86
N GLU A 261 2.45 -18.51 -9.31
CA GLU A 261 1.99 -19.90 -9.41
C GLU A 261 1.81 -20.34 -10.88
N LEU A 262 1.37 -19.41 -11.74
CA LEU A 262 1.23 -19.62 -13.19
C LEU A 262 2.55 -19.43 -13.98
N GLY A 263 3.68 -19.22 -13.31
CA GLY A 263 5.00 -19.14 -13.94
C GLY A 263 5.42 -17.75 -14.43
N ALA A 264 4.74 -16.69 -14.01
CA ALA A 264 5.20 -15.34 -14.34
C ALA A 264 6.56 -15.05 -13.69
N SER A 265 7.46 -14.41 -14.44
CA SER A 265 8.75 -14.02 -13.88
C SER A 265 8.57 -12.93 -12.80
N ILE A 266 9.42 -12.96 -11.76
CA ILE A 266 9.41 -11.95 -10.69
C ILE A 266 9.65 -10.54 -11.26
N HIS A 267 10.46 -10.43 -12.31
CA HIS A 267 10.73 -9.17 -13.00
C HIS A 267 9.46 -8.61 -13.63
N THR A 268 8.79 -9.39 -14.49
CA THR A 268 7.51 -9.01 -15.12
C THR A 268 6.45 -8.66 -14.08
N LEU A 269 6.33 -9.47 -13.03
CA LEU A 269 5.40 -9.20 -11.95
C LEU A 269 5.71 -7.87 -11.23
N SER A 270 7.00 -7.59 -10.97
CA SER A 270 7.44 -6.33 -10.36
C SER A 270 7.05 -5.11 -11.22
N GLU A 271 7.18 -5.23 -12.54
CA GLU A 271 6.77 -4.18 -13.49
C GLU A 271 5.25 -3.98 -13.50
N LEU A 272 4.48 -5.07 -13.63
CA LEU A 272 3.01 -5.03 -13.61
C LEU A 272 2.48 -4.41 -12.32
N LEU A 273 3.09 -4.73 -11.20
CA LEU A 273 2.72 -4.18 -9.90
C LEU A 273 3.25 -2.74 -9.69
N GLY A 274 4.23 -2.27 -10.44
CA GLY A 274 4.88 -0.98 -10.24
C GLY A 274 5.58 -0.91 -8.89
N HIS A 275 6.40 -1.93 -8.58
CA HIS A 275 7.28 -1.92 -7.43
C HIS A 275 8.56 -1.15 -7.74
N SER A 276 9.09 -0.44 -6.76
CA SER A 276 10.34 0.33 -6.90
C SER A 276 11.57 -0.56 -7.11
N SER A 277 11.52 -1.81 -6.65
CA SER A 277 12.58 -2.79 -6.84
C SER A 277 12.02 -4.21 -6.93
N VAL A 278 12.70 -5.05 -7.71
CA VAL A 278 12.42 -6.49 -7.83
C VAL A 278 12.62 -7.20 -6.49
N ALA A 279 13.62 -6.77 -5.70
CA ALA A 279 13.89 -7.30 -4.37
C ALA A 279 12.67 -7.17 -3.43
N PHE A 280 11.89 -6.09 -3.55
CA PHE A 280 10.65 -5.94 -2.78
C PHE A 280 9.63 -7.03 -3.16
N THR A 281 9.49 -7.34 -4.45
CA THR A 281 8.59 -8.39 -4.95
C THR A 281 9.05 -9.76 -4.44
N LEU A 282 10.34 -10.05 -4.54
CA LEU A 282 10.95 -11.29 -4.07
C LEU A 282 10.75 -11.47 -2.55
N ASN A 283 11.04 -10.45 -1.75
CA ASN A 283 10.87 -10.52 -0.29
C ASN A 283 9.40 -10.67 0.15
N THR A 284 8.46 -10.19 -0.69
CA THR A 284 7.03 -10.24 -0.36
C THR A 284 6.37 -11.55 -0.79
N TYR A 285 6.78 -12.11 -1.92
CA TYR A 285 6.12 -13.24 -2.57
C TYR A 285 7.05 -14.45 -2.81
N GLY A 286 8.32 -14.36 -2.45
CA GLY A 286 9.32 -15.40 -2.72
C GLY A 286 9.04 -16.76 -2.08
N HIS A 287 8.17 -16.79 -1.07
CA HIS A 287 7.73 -18.05 -0.44
C HIS A 287 6.87 -18.91 -1.37
N SER A 288 6.13 -18.28 -2.30
CA SER A 288 5.31 -18.98 -3.29
C SER A 288 6.14 -19.61 -4.42
N VAL A 289 7.47 -19.47 -4.40
CA VAL A 289 8.40 -19.90 -5.47
C VAL A 289 8.90 -21.34 -5.28
N THR A 290 8.63 -22.00 -4.14
CA THR A 290 9.22 -23.33 -3.89
C THR A 290 8.69 -24.39 -4.84
N GLU A 291 7.40 -24.41 -5.10
CA GLU A 291 6.80 -25.35 -6.09
C GLU A 291 7.26 -25.02 -7.51
N GLN A 292 7.41 -23.73 -7.82
CA GLN A 292 7.92 -23.29 -9.11
C GLN A 292 9.36 -23.75 -9.37
N LYS A 293 10.23 -23.80 -8.34
CA LYS A 293 11.58 -24.37 -8.48
C LYS A 293 11.55 -25.81 -8.93
N ARG A 294 10.60 -26.58 -8.41
CA ARG A 294 10.41 -27.98 -8.83
C ARG A 294 10.01 -28.08 -10.30
N LEU A 295 9.01 -27.28 -10.71
CA LEU A 295 8.56 -27.23 -12.10
C LEU A 295 9.66 -26.76 -13.07
N GLU A 296 10.47 -25.79 -12.65
CA GLU A 296 11.63 -25.34 -13.44
C GLU A 296 12.70 -26.42 -13.56
N MET A 297 12.99 -27.15 -12.49
CA MET A 297 13.91 -28.30 -12.55
C MET A 297 13.39 -29.42 -13.45
N GLU A 298 12.08 -29.70 -13.46
CA GLU A 298 11.46 -30.64 -14.39
C GLU A 298 11.57 -30.19 -15.86
N LYS A 299 11.49 -28.87 -16.13
CA LYS A 299 11.74 -28.33 -17.48
C LYS A 299 13.21 -28.48 -17.88
N ILE A 300 14.13 -28.16 -16.96
CA ILE A 300 15.58 -28.28 -17.21
C ILE A 300 15.96 -29.75 -17.45
N ALA A 301 15.36 -30.69 -16.71
CA ALA A 301 15.61 -32.11 -16.90
C ALA A 301 15.27 -32.64 -18.30
N LYS A 302 14.40 -31.96 -19.06
CA LYS A 302 14.09 -32.29 -20.45
C LYS A 302 15.21 -31.93 -21.42
N CYS A 303 16.24 -31.21 -20.98
CA CYS A 303 17.41 -30.83 -21.75
C CYS A 303 18.56 -31.85 -21.59
N PHE A 304 18.40 -32.81 -20.68
CA PHE A 304 19.34 -33.90 -20.38
C PHE A 304 18.73 -35.25 -20.70
#